data_748df744df9fc7e0da897e49d7ef80d8
#
_entry.id   748df744df9fc7e0da897e49d7ef80d8
#
_cell.length_a   1.000
_cell.length_b   1.000
_cell.length_c   1.000
_cell.angle_alpha   90.00
_cell.angle_beta   90.00
_cell.angle_gamma   90.00
#
_symmetry.space_group_name_H-M   'P 1'
#
loop_
_entity.id
_entity.type
_entity.pdbx_description
1 polymer ?
#
loop_
_entity_poly.entity_id
_entity_poly.type
_entity_poly.pdbx_seq_one_letter_code
_entity_poly.pdbx_strand_id
1 'polypeptide(L)'
;MDRPLKESIVIEFKSDRKCYSLAKLYEDLVGMANTDGGWLFLGMEDDGTPTGVDRQHRNGQYMEAVIQENTTPSLYVRTHIEHWDGYDILAIEVPISRQLMMTAEGKYLRRRLKRDGTPETVALKPYEILQRLSYIQALDPSAQVIEDVPAETVLSPLERERLRNMIRTYHGDMALLDLSDPELDRALGFVRERDGQWYPTIAGLLMIGQESYIRQYVPSHEVLFQVLDGVNVLANPPAMRCSLLQTFEKVDLLFQSRIVEQELQIGMFRVPIPNYEKDAFREGFVNALVHRDYFRVGAVQVQLQKAALSISSPGGFVEGITPDNILTTAPTPRNVLLAEAAKRIGLAERTGRGIDKIYTVMLRSGHAIPDYSASTNTSVVLRLNSAELDESYIKMIISEEDRLQRSLPVDALIVLSVLKTERRATMSHLAAKIQKPITDARSVVEWLIELGMVEGVGNGSARRYMLSSKVYSISNNTAGYIRQRGWDTLQEREMIISHFDKYSEITREGVAELCRCTLNHASWLLRQLVEDGVLVLRGKGRGSRYEKA
;
A
#
# COMPACT_ATOMS: atom_id res chain seq x y z
N MET A 1 27.03 -12.61 9.49
CA MET A 1 26.12 -11.44 9.39
C MET A 1 26.93 -10.16 9.36
N ASP A 2 26.51 -9.12 8.60
CA ASP A 2 27.17 -7.81 8.69
C ASP A 2 26.91 -7.19 10.06
N ARG A 3 27.96 -6.65 10.69
CA ARG A 3 27.86 -6.04 12.02
C ARG A 3 27.00 -4.77 11.98
N PRO A 4 25.91 -4.68 12.74
CA PRO A 4 25.13 -3.45 12.84
C PRO A 4 25.90 -2.38 13.62
N LEU A 5 25.77 -1.12 13.19
CA LEU A 5 26.52 0.01 13.75
C LEU A 5 25.74 0.82 14.79
N LYS A 6 24.40 0.62 14.86
CA LYS A 6 23.52 1.37 15.77
C LYS A 6 22.31 0.55 16.18
N GLU A 7 21.82 0.82 17.38
CA GLU A 7 20.50 0.35 17.80
C GLU A 7 19.36 0.97 16.98
N SER A 8 18.29 0.20 16.82
CA SER A 8 17.08 0.64 16.14
C SER A 8 15.87 -0.07 16.74
N ILE A 9 14.68 0.18 16.19
CA ILE A 9 13.48 -0.52 16.66
C ILE A 9 13.60 -2.06 16.55
N VAL A 10 14.42 -2.56 15.60
CA VAL A 10 14.64 -3.98 15.32
C VAL A 10 16.06 -4.48 15.67
N ILE A 11 16.92 -3.63 16.22
CA ILE A 11 18.27 -3.97 16.64
C ILE A 11 18.50 -3.49 18.07
N GLU A 12 18.94 -4.40 18.94
CA GLU A 12 19.24 -4.13 20.34
C GLU A 12 20.64 -4.61 20.70
N PHE A 13 21.41 -3.79 21.43
CA PHE A 13 22.71 -4.14 21.98
C PHE A 13 22.62 -4.25 23.49
N LYS A 14 23.29 -5.25 24.06
CA LYS A 14 23.38 -5.40 25.51
C LYS A 14 24.80 -5.80 25.92
N SER A 15 25.38 -4.99 26.79
CA SER A 15 26.65 -5.33 27.44
C SER A 15 26.48 -6.54 28.34
N ASP A 16 27.36 -7.54 28.18
CA ASP A 16 27.34 -8.77 28.98
C ASP A 16 28.58 -8.92 29.88
N ARG A 17 29.38 -7.86 30.01
CA ARG A 17 30.59 -7.84 30.88
C ARG A 17 30.33 -8.23 32.33
N LYS A 18 29.11 -8.02 32.83
CA LYS A 18 28.67 -8.30 34.20
C LYS A 18 27.55 -9.33 34.24
N CYS A 19 27.48 -10.24 33.30
CA CYS A 19 26.42 -11.22 33.15
C CYS A 19 25.03 -10.54 33.13
N TYR A 20 24.55 -10.19 31.96
CA TYR A 20 23.29 -9.46 31.79
C TYR A 20 22.12 -10.24 32.41
N SER A 21 21.27 -9.54 33.15
CA SER A 21 20.16 -10.18 33.87
C SER A 21 19.18 -10.88 32.89
N LEU A 22 18.96 -12.16 33.07
CA LEU A 22 17.99 -12.92 32.27
C LEU A 22 16.58 -12.32 32.34
N ALA A 23 16.16 -11.82 33.51
CA ALA A 23 14.84 -11.16 33.63
C ALA A 23 14.73 -9.92 32.72
N LYS A 24 15.78 -9.10 32.63
CA LYS A 24 15.83 -7.96 31.72
C LYS A 24 15.89 -8.42 30.26
N LEU A 25 16.65 -9.48 29.99
CA LEU A 25 16.70 -10.07 28.65
C LEU A 25 15.31 -10.51 28.18
N TYR A 26 14.52 -11.17 29.03
CA TYR A 26 13.15 -11.56 28.69
C TYR A 26 12.26 -10.35 28.43
N GLU A 27 12.41 -9.28 29.21
CA GLU A 27 11.68 -8.01 28.98
C GLU A 27 12.00 -7.42 27.60
N ASP A 28 13.28 -7.34 27.23
CA ASP A 28 13.70 -6.82 25.93
C ASP A 28 13.19 -7.69 24.77
N LEU A 29 13.32 -9.02 24.89
CA LEU A 29 12.86 -9.97 23.87
C LEU A 29 11.34 -9.95 23.69
N VAL A 30 10.56 -9.90 24.78
CA VAL A 30 9.11 -9.74 24.75
C VAL A 30 8.73 -8.40 24.11
N GLY A 31 9.45 -7.31 24.46
CA GLY A 31 9.27 -6.01 23.86
C GLY A 31 9.49 -6.01 22.34
N MET A 32 10.53 -6.70 21.89
CA MET A 32 10.82 -6.89 20.46
C MET A 32 9.74 -7.73 19.77
N ALA A 33 9.39 -8.89 20.31
CA ALA A 33 8.39 -9.81 19.76
C ALA A 33 6.99 -9.17 19.62
N ASN A 34 6.60 -8.32 20.57
CA ASN A 34 5.34 -7.55 20.52
C ASN A 34 5.42 -6.33 19.59
N THR A 35 6.56 -6.01 19.00
CA THR A 35 6.73 -4.86 18.09
C THR A 35 7.05 -5.39 16.69
N ASP A 36 8.28 -5.22 16.23
CA ASP A 36 8.69 -5.56 14.86
C ASP A 36 9.70 -6.73 14.82
N GLY A 37 9.93 -7.42 15.94
CA GLY A 37 10.96 -8.45 16.05
C GLY A 37 12.37 -7.89 15.87
N GLY A 38 13.29 -8.69 15.31
CA GLY A 38 14.63 -8.25 14.93
C GLY A 38 15.75 -9.01 15.61
N TRP A 39 16.83 -8.32 15.96
CA TRP A 39 18.06 -8.93 16.49
C TRP A 39 18.48 -8.30 17.82
N LEU A 40 18.76 -9.13 18.82
CA LEU A 40 19.42 -8.71 20.04
C LEU A 40 20.83 -9.30 20.08
N PHE A 41 21.82 -8.44 20.28
CA PHE A 41 23.23 -8.81 20.34
C PHE A 41 23.74 -8.66 21.78
N LEU A 42 23.97 -9.80 22.44
CA LEU A 42 24.48 -9.86 23.80
C LEU A 42 26.00 -9.95 23.79
N GLY A 43 26.66 -9.03 24.48
CA GLY A 43 28.10 -8.81 24.46
C GLY A 43 28.54 -7.61 23.61
N MET A 44 27.60 -6.71 23.30
CA MET A 44 27.87 -5.43 22.63
C MET A 44 27.47 -4.26 23.53
N GLU A 45 28.24 -3.18 23.47
CA GLU A 45 27.91 -1.91 24.13
C GLU A 45 26.92 -1.10 23.23
N ASP A 46 26.23 -0.13 23.82
CA ASP A 46 25.23 0.72 23.12
C ASP A 46 25.81 1.49 21.92
N ASP A 47 27.11 1.73 21.90
CA ASP A 47 27.85 2.37 20.79
C ASP A 47 28.23 1.40 19.65
N GLY A 48 27.87 0.12 19.80
CA GLY A 48 28.20 -0.94 18.85
C GLY A 48 29.59 -1.54 19.05
N THR A 49 30.28 -1.25 20.16
CA THR A 49 31.59 -1.86 20.46
C THR A 49 31.41 -3.29 20.99
N PRO A 50 32.02 -4.32 20.39
CA PRO A 50 31.95 -5.69 20.91
C PRO A 50 32.80 -5.82 22.17
N THR A 51 32.27 -6.47 23.18
CA THR A 51 32.94 -6.68 24.48
C THR A 51 32.92 -8.12 24.96
N GLY A 52 32.16 -8.94 24.23
CA GLY A 52 32.07 -10.37 24.45
C GLY A 52 30.91 -10.80 25.34
N VAL A 53 30.38 -11.98 25.04
CA VAL A 53 29.32 -12.63 25.80
C VAL A 53 29.88 -13.35 27.04
N ASP A 54 29.18 -13.27 28.18
CA ASP A 54 29.54 -13.99 29.40
C ASP A 54 29.47 -15.53 29.19
N ARG A 55 30.28 -16.26 29.97
CA ARG A 55 30.33 -17.73 29.89
C ARG A 55 28.99 -18.40 30.14
N GLN A 56 28.14 -17.82 31.01
CA GLN A 56 26.81 -18.35 31.33
C GLN A 56 25.83 -18.23 30.16
N HIS A 57 26.02 -17.24 29.29
CA HIS A 57 25.13 -16.98 28.14
C HIS A 57 25.69 -17.52 26.81
N ARG A 58 26.90 -18.08 26.81
CA ARG A 58 27.58 -18.54 25.58
C ARG A 58 26.92 -19.76 24.91
N ASN A 59 26.15 -20.54 25.68
CA ASN A 59 25.45 -21.70 25.12
C ASN A 59 24.10 -21.27 24.52
N GLY A 60 24.04 -21.13 23.20
CA GLY A 60 22.84 -20.71 22.50
C GLY A 60 21.62 -21.61 22.74
N GLN A 61 21.77 -22.94 22.72
CA GLN A 61 20.69 -23.88 22.97
C GLN A 61 20.10 -23.75 24.39
N TYR A 62 20.96 -23.53 25.38
CA TYR A 62 20.52 -23.24 26.73
C TYR A 62 19.74 -21.93 26.78
N MET A 63 20.22 -20.89 26.10
CA MET A 63 19.54 -19.58 26.05
C MET A 63 18.18 -19.69 25.38
N GLU A 64 18.05 -20.42 24.27
CA GLU A 64 16.78 -20.68 23.61
C GLU A 64 15.77 -21.36 24.55
N ALA A 65 16.20 -22.39 25.31
CA ALA A 65 15.36 -23.10 26.23
C ALA A 65 14.85 -22.21 27.39
N VAL A 66 15.76 -21.46 28.04
CA VAL A 66 15.35 -20.57 29.15
C VAL A 66 14.47 -19.41 28.70
N ILE A 67 14.66 -18.88 27.48
CA ILE A 67 13.78 -17.86 26.90
C ILE A 67 12.38 -18.45 26.68
N GLN A 68 12.30 -19.65 26.10
CA GLN A 68 11.03 -20.34 25.86
C GLN A 68 10.26 -20.63 27.16
N GLU A 69 10.94 -21.01 28.24
CA GLU A 69 10.34 -21.31 29.54
C GLU A 69 9.87 -20.05 30.28
N ASN A 70 10.52 -18.91 30.06
CA ASN A 70 10.26 -17.67 30.81
C ASN A 70 9.46 -16.62 30.04
N THR A 71 8.82 -17.03 28.95
CA THR A 71 7.89 -16.19 28.18
C THR A 71 6.55 -16.89 27.98
N THR A 72 5.46 -16.12 27.90
CA THR A 72 4.11 -16.64 27.74
C THR A 72 3.36 -15.83 26.65
N PRO A 73 2.86 -16.45 25.58
CA PRO A 73 3.21 -17.80 25.10
C PRO A 73 4.71 -18.00 24.93
N SER A 74 5.17 -19.25 24.82
CA SER A 74 6.59 -19.55 24.65
C SER A 74 7.18 -18.88 23.41
N LEU A 75 8.22 -18.08 23.58
CA LEU A 75 8.91 -17.39 22.50
C LEU A 75 10.02 -18.26 21.93
N TYR A 76 9.89 -18.63 20.68
CA TYR A 76 10.91 -19.41 19.95
C TYR A 76 11.86 -18.46 19.22
N VAL A 77 13.07 -18.30 19.75
CA VAL A 77 14.15 -17.53 19.15
C VAL A 77 15.16 -18.46 18.48
N ARG A 78 16.00 -17.91 17.62
CA ARG A 78 17.17 -18.60 17.08
C ARG A 78 18.42 -17.90 17.57
N THR A 79 19.42 -18.65 17.99
CA THR A 79 20.68 -18.10 18.49
C THR A 79 21.87 -18.59 17.67
N HIS A 80 22.85 -17.74 17.49
CA HIS A 80 24.16 -18.12 16.96
C HIS A 80 25.25 -17.20 17.51
N ILE A 81 26.52 -17.67 17.47
CA ILE A 81 27.67 -16.91 17.91
C ILE A 81 28.26 -16.21 16.69
N GLU A 82 28.36 -14.89 16.77
CA GLU A 82 29.12 -14.06 15.84
C GLU A 82 30.49 -13.73 16.42
N HIS A 83 31.51 -13.64 15.57
CA HIS A 83 32.89 -13.33 15.96
C HIS A 83 33.30 -11.98 15.40
N TRP A 84 33.29 -10.92 16.23
CA TRP A 84 33.64 -9.56 15.83
C TRP A 84 34.80 -9.01 16.69
N ASP A 85 35.81 -8.49 16.04
CA ASP A 85 37.01 -7.88 16.69
C ASP A 85 37.68 -8.77 17.77
N GLY A 86 37.63 -10.10 17.60
CA GLY A 86 38.17 -11.07 18.54
C GLY A 86 37.28 -11.44 19.72
N TYR A 87 36.04 -10.96 19.74
CA TYR A 87 35.03 -11.27 20.76
C TYR A 87 33.93 -12.16 20.22
N ASP A 88 33.44 -13.07 21.06
CA ASP A 88 32.23 -13.86 20.80
C ASP A 88 31.01 -13.06 21.22
N ILE A 89 30.04 -12.88 20.34
CA ILE A 89 28.76 -12.18 20.58
C ILE A 89 27.64 -13.18 20.38
N LEU A 90 26.70 -13.26 21.32
CA LEU A 90 25.49 -14.05 21.11
C LEU A 90 24.46 -13.20 20.35
N ALA A 91 24.20 -13.56 19.12
CA ALA A 91 23.14 -12.98 18.30
C ALA A 91 21.85 -13.79 18.51
N ILE A 92 20.78 -13.11 18.89
CA ILE A 92 19.44 -13.69 19.13
C ILE A 92 18.47 -13.11 18.11
N GLU A 93 17.97 -13.95 17.20
CA GLU A 93 16.91 -13.60 16.26
C GLU A 93 15.55 -13.72 16.95
N VAL A 94 14.82 -12.61 17.01
CA VAL A 94 13.53 -12.50 17.66
C VAL A 94 12.45 -12.36 16.58
N PRO A 95 11.56 -13.35 16.41
CA PRO A 95 10.46 -13.24 15.45
C PRO A 95 9.39 -12.25 15.96
N ILE A 96 8.68 -11.63 15.00
CA ILE A 96 7.43 -10.93 15.34
C ILE A 96 6.42 -11.97 15.83
N SER A 97 5.84 -11.75 17.01
CA SER A 97 4.83 -12.67 17.54
C SER A 97 3.45 -12.37 16.96
N ARG A 98 2.78 -13.44 16.51
CA ARG A 98 1.35 -13.40 16.14
C ARG A 98 0.42 -13.54 17.35
N GLN A 99 0.96 -13.55 18.54
CA GLN A 99 0.21 -13.58 19.80
C GLN A 99 0.73 -12.46 20.70
N LEU A 100 -0.10 -12.03 21.63
CA LEU A 100 0.33 -11.05 22.62
C LEU A 100 1.24 -11.74 23.64
N MET A 101 2.52 -11.36 23.65
CA MET A 101 3.55 -11.93 24.48
C MET A 101 3.67 -11.21 25.83
N MET A 102 3.98 -11.95 26.88
CA MET A 102 4.36 -11.42 28.20
C MET A 102 5.54 -12.21 28.78
N THR A 103 6.25 -11.63 29.72
CA THR A 103 7.21 -12.38 30.54
C THR A 103 6.46 -13.34 31.48
N ALA A 104 7.13 -14.36 32.01
CA ALA A 104 6.54 -15.24 33.02
C ALA A 104 6.03 -14.49 34.25
N GLU A 105 6.57 -13.30 34.53
CA GLU A 105 6.09 -12.40 35.60
C GLU A 105 4.82 -11.60 35.22
N GLY A 106 4.26 -11.81 34.04
CA GLY A 106 3.04 -11.15 33.58
C GLY A 106 3.24 -9.73 33.01
N LYS A 107 4.46 -9.35 32.62
CA LYS A 107 4.73 -8.03 32.04
C LYS A 107 4.49 -8.06 30.53
N TYR A 108 3.56 -7.23 30.05
CA TYR A 108 3.34 -6.94 28.64
C TYR A 108 4.19 -5.74 28.23
N LEU A 109 5.11 -5.91 27.28
CA LEU A 109 6.11 -4.92 26.91
C LEU A 109 6.10 -4.70 25.39
N ARG A 110 6.53 -3.51 24.96
CA ARG A 110 6.78 -3.16 23.57
C ARG A 110 8.00 -2.27 23.43
N ARG A 111 8.57 -2.21 22.24
CA ARG A 111 9.61 -1.23 21.89
C ARG A 111 8.97 0.05 21.32
N ARG A 112 9.63 1.16 21.57
CA ARG A 112 9.33 2.45 20.93
C ARG A 112 10.60 3.28 20.81
N LEU A 113 10.57 4.29 19.96
CA LEU A 113 11.64 5.28 19.88
C LEU A 113 11.37 6.42 20.86
N LYS A 114 12.42 6.85 21.58
CA LYS A 114 12.44 8.09 22.35
C LYS A 114 12.51 9.30 21.42
N ARG A 115 12.41 10.50 22.00
CA ARG A 115 12.50 11.76 21.23
C ARG A 115 13.85 11.96 20.53
N ASP A 116 14.91 11.38 21.06
CA ASP A 116 16.27 11.42 20.51
C ASP A 116 16.52 10.35 19.43
N GLY A 117 15.51 9.52 19.13
CA GLY A 117 15.58 8.44 18.15
C GLY A 117 16.16 7.13 18.69
N THR A 118 16.55 7.06 19.97
CA THR A 118 17.02 5.81 20.59
C THR A 118 15.84 4.91 20.96
N PRO A 119 15.96 3.57 20.82
CA PRO A 119 14.91 2.65 21.21
C PRO A 119 14.83 2.48 22.73
N GLU A 120 13.65 2.12 23.23
CA GLU A 120 13.43 1.71 24.61
C GLU A 120 12.33 0.67 24.70
N THR A 121 12.45 -0.25 25.66
CA THR A 121 11.41 -1.21 26.03
C THR A 121 10.54 -0.63 27.14
N VAL A 122 9.21 -0.58 26.93
CA VAL A 122 8.24 -0.01 27.87
C VAL A 122 7.03 -0.91 28.04
N ALA A 123 6.33 -0.80 29.19
CA ALA A 123 5.09 -1.53 29.42
C ALA A 123 3.99 -1.08 28.44
N LEU A 124 3.23 -2.05 27.91
CA LEU A 124 2.01 -1.79 27.15
C LEU A 124 0.92 -1.24 28.10
N LYS A 125 0.29 -0.16 27.68
CA LYS A 125 -0.89 0.35 28.37
C LYS A 125 -2.13 -0.48 28.00
N PRO A 126 -3.20 -0.51 28.82
CA PRO A 126 -4.39 -1.32 28.54
C PRO A 126 -4.97 -1.10 27.13
N TYR A 127 -5.05 0.16 26.66
CA TYR A 127 -5.55 0.44 25.31
C TYR A 127 -4.60 -0.06 24.21
N GLU A 128 -3.28 -0.09 24.44
CA GLU A 128 -2.28 -0.62 23.49
C GLU A 128 -2.37 -2.15 23.41
N ILE A 129 -2.75 -2.82 24.49
CA ILE A 129 -3.03 -4.26 24.49
C ILE A 129 -4.21 -4.55 23.56
N LEU A 130 -5.32 -3.80 23.70
CA LEU A 130 -6.49 -3.97 22.82
C LEU A 130 -6.14 -3.69 21.35
N GLN A 131 -5.35 -2.64 21.09
CA GLN A 131 -4.87 -2.34 19.74
C GLN A 131 -4.00 -3.47 19.18
N ARG A 132 -3.10 -4.03 20.00
CA ARG A 132 -2.24 -5.15 19.57
C ARG A 132 -3.07 -6.40 19.28
N LEU A 133 -4.03 -6.76 20.14
CA LEU A 133 -4.95 -7.89 19.93
C LEU A 133 -5.76 -7.73 18.63
N SER A 134 -6.23 -6.53 18.36
CA SER A 134 -6.90 -6.21 17.08
C SER A 134 -5.95 -6.29 15.90
N TYR A 135 -4.72 -5.80 16.05
CA TYR A 135 -3.70 -5.84 14.99
C TYR A 135 -3.31 -7.26 14.59
N ILE A 136 -3.11 -8.14 15.57
CA ILE A 136 -2.80 -9.57 15.34
C ILE A 136 -4.06 -10.42 15.10
N GLN A 137 -5.23 -9.79 14.99
CA GLN A 137 -6.54 -10.42 14.73
C GLN A 137 -6.97 -11.47 15.78
N ALA A 138 -6.44 -11.40 16.97
CA ALA A 138 -6.89 -12.21 18.10
C ALA A 138 -8.22 -11.70 18.70
N LEU A 139 -8.65 -10.51 18.32
CA LEU A 139 -9.89 -9.87 18.74
C LEU A 139 -10.58 -9.23 17.55
N ASP A 140 -11.85 -9.54 17.33
CA ASP A 140 -12.73 -8.76 16.45
C ASP A 140 -13.45 -7.67 17.24
N PRO A 141 -13.02 -6.39 17.13
CA PRO A 141 -13.66 -5.31 17.86
C PRO A 141 -15.14 -5.13 17.52
N SER A 142 -15.52 -5.46 16.29
CA SER A 142 -16.89 -5.30 15.81
C SER A 142 -17.87 -6.34 16.36
N ALA A 143 -17.36 -7.48 16.82
CA ALA A 143 -18.17 -8.55 17.40
C ALA A 143 -18.42 -8.39 18.92
N GLN A 144 -17.82 -7.38 19.56
CA GLN A 144 -18.04 -7.10 20.97
C GLN A 144 -19.50 -6.73 21.24
N VAL A 145 -20.04 -7.26 22.34
CA VAL A 145 -21.43 -7.06 22.77
C VAL A 145 -21.50 -5.89 23.76
N ILE A 146 -22.50 -5.05 23.61
CA ILE A 146 -22.82 -3.96 24.54
C ILE A 146 -23.93 -4.46 25.46
N GLU A 147 -23.59 -4.91 26.66
CA GLU A 147 -24.51 -5.55 27.60
C GLU A 147 -25.27 -4.52 28.49
N ASP A 148 -24.93 -3.21 28.37
CA ASP A 148 -25.54 -2.17 29.19
C ASP A 148 -26.96 -1.77 28.74
N VAL A 149 -27.33 -2.10 27.50
CA VAL A 149 -28.59 -1.65 26.91
C VAL A 149 -29.15 -2.66 25.90
N PRO A 150 -30.47 -2.96 25.96
CA PRO A 150 -31.10 -3.87 25.01
C PRO A 150 -31.01 -3.38 23.54
N ALA A 151 -30.90 -4.33 22.61
CA ALA A 151 -30.74 -4.03 21.19
C ALA A 151 -31.91 -3.21 20.60
N GLU A 152 -33.14 -3.50 21.05
CA GLU A 152 -34.35 -2.78 20.60
C GLU A 152 -34.33 -1.29 20.91
N THR A 153 -33.63 -0.88 21.98
CA THR A 153 -33.47 0.52 22.37
C THR A 153 -32.44 1.24 21.49
N VAL A 154 -31.43 0.54 21.02
CA VAL A 154 -30.24 1.10 20.36
C VAL A 154 -30.37 1.07 18.84
N LEU A 155 -30.89 -0.04 18.29
CA LEU A 155 -30.96 -0.24 16.84
C LEU A 155 -32.18 0.44 16.25
N SER A 156 -31.97 1.24 15.19
CA SER A 156 -32.99 2.10 14.60
C SER A 156 -33.84 1.37 13.53
N PRO A 157 -35.18 1.37 13.63
CA PRO A 157 -36.03 0.87 12.54
C PRO A 157 -35.80 1.58 11.20
N LEU A 158 -35.53 2.89 11.24
CA LEU A 158 -35.22 3.66 10.03
C LEU A 158 -33.94 3.19 9.35
N GLU A 159 -32.91 2.86 10.14
CA GLU A 159 -31.63 2.34 9.60
C GLU A 159 -31.79 0.92 9.06
N ARG A 160 -32.67 0.08 9.62
CA ARG A 160 -33.01 -1.23 9.03
C ARG A 160 -33.67 -1.10 7.67
N GLU A 161 -34.57 -0.12 7.51
CA GLU A 161 -35.16 0.14 6.19
C GLU A 161 -34.12 0.65 5.19
N ARG A 162 -33.21 1.53 5.64
CA ARG A 162 -32.06 1.96 4.83
C ARG A 162 -31.20 0.76 4.40
N LEU A 163 -30.94 -0.16 5.33
CA LEU A 163 -30.21 -1.40 5.05
C LEU A 163 -30.89 -2.23 3.96
N ARG A 164 -32.20 -2.46 4.06
CA ARG A 164 -32.97 -3.18 3.02
C ARG A 164 -32.91 -2.48 1.65
N ASN A 165 -32.98 -1.15 1.64
CA ASN A 165 -32.83 -0.38 0.41
C ASN A 165 -31.45 -0.51 -0.20
N MET A 166 -30.39 -0.52 0.62
CA MET A 166 -29.03 -0.76 0.14
C MET A 166 -28.85 -2.17 -0.43
N ILE A 167 -29.41 -3.21 0.22
CA ILE A 167 -29.39 -4.59 -0.32
C ILE A 167 -30.00 -4.61 -1.72
N ARG A 168 -31.15 -3.95 -1.95
CA ARG A 168 -31.78 -3.87 -3.28
C ARG A 168 -30.91 -3.11 -4.29
N THR A 169 -30.39 -1.95 -3.88
CA THR A 169 -29.63 -1.05 -4.76
C THR A 169 -28.27 -1.65 -5.18
N TYR A 170 -27.57 -2.29 -4.25
CA TYR A 170 -26.23 -2.83 -4.49
C TYR A 170 -26.23 -4.33 -4.74
N HIS A 171 -27.40 -4.94 -5.00
CA HIS A 171 -27.55 -6.38 -5.29
C HIS A 171 -26.90 -7.26 -4.23
N GLY A 172 -27.14 -6.95 -2.95
CA GLY A 172 -26.70 -7.70 -1.79
C GLY A 172 -27.30 -9.12 -1.75
N ASP A 173 -27.27 -9.73 -0.56
CA ASP A 173 -27.91 -11.02 -0.30
C ASP A 173 -29.43 -10.82 -0.22
N MET A 174 -30.11 -11.10 -1.33
CA MET A 174 -31.56 -10.87 -1.44
C MET A 174 -32.40 -11.68 -0.45
N ALA A 175 -31.88 -12.83 0.04
CA ALA A 175 -32.57 -13.63 1.04
C ALA A 175 -32.76 -12.88 2.39
N LEU A 176 -31.93 -11.87 2.64
CA LEU A 176 -32.07 -11.02 3.84
C LEU A 176 -33.34 -10.14 3.81
N LEU A 177 -33.93 -9.89 2.64
CA LEU A 177 -35.12 -9.07 2.50
C LEU A 177 -36.39 -9.76 2.99
N ASP A 178 -36.38 -11.09 3.00
CA ASP A 178 -37.52 -11.91 3.44
C ASP A 178 -37.58 -12.08 4.97
N LEU A 179 -36.53 -11.64 5.68
CA LEU A 179 -36.43 -11.77 7.12
C LEU A 179 -37.12 -10.63 7.86
N SER A 180 -37.75 -10.97 8.98
CA SER A 180 -38.23 -9.97 9.97
C SER A 180 -37.02 -9.20 10.56
N ASP A 181 -37.27 -8.05 11.20
CA ASP A 181 -36.21 -7.24 11.81
C ASP A 181 -35.34 -8.02 12.81
N PRO A 182 -35.90 -8.79 13.75
CA PRO A 182 -35.06 -9.58 14.67
C PRO A 182 -34.26 -10.70 13.97
N GLU A 183 -34.81 -11.30 12.91
CA GLU A 183 -34.12 -12.32 12.13
C GLU A 183 -32.99 -11.72 11.29
N LEU A 184 -33.22 -10.55 10.69
CA LEU A 184 -32.24 -9.80 9.93
C LEU A 184 -31.05 -9.41 10.84
N ASP A 185 -31.32 -8.86 12.02
CA ASP A 185 -30.27 -8.47 12.96
C ASP A 185 -29.44 -9.68 13.42
N ARG A 186 -30.08 -10.83 13.66
CA ARG A 186 -29.39 -12.09 13.99
C ARG A 186 -28.57 -12.61 12.82
N ALA A 187 -29.15 -12.64 11.63
CA ALA A 187 -28.51 -13.14 10.42
C ALA A 187 -27.25 -12.34 10.05
N LEU A 188 -27.20 -11.03 10.35
CA LEU A 188 -26.06 -10.15 10.15
C LEU A 188 -25.11 -10.09 11.38
N GLY A 189 -25.46 -10.76 12.49
CA GLY A 189 -24.68 -10.75 13.71
C GLY A 189 -24.70 -9.41 14.45
N PHE A 190 -25.71 -8.57 14.20
CA PHE A 190 -25.87 -7.27 14.84
C PHE A 190 -26.31 -7.36 16.29
N VAL A 191 -26.82 -8.53 16.67
CA VAL A 191 -27.25 -8.82 18.05
C VAL A 191 -26.70 -10.15 18.53
N ARG A 192 -26.56 -10.28 19.85
CA ARG A 192 -26.22 -11.52 20.56
C ARG A 192 -27.15 -11.68 21.76
N GLU A 193 -27.54 -12.92 22.02
CA GLU A 193 -28.36 -13.27 23.17
C GLU A 193 -27.49 -13.51 24.41
N ARG A 194 -27.89 -12.94 25.55
CA ARG A 194 -27.36 -13.16 26.87
C ARG A 194 -28.52 -13.24 27.86
N ASP A 195 -28.59 -14.33 28.59
CA ASP A 195 -29.62 -14.56 29.64
C ASP A 195 -31.06 -14.29 29.18
N GLY A 196 -31.39 -14.67 27.92
CA GLY A 196 -32.72 -14.49 27.34
C GLY A 196 -33.01 -13.07 26.81
N GLN A 197 -32.03 -12.16 26.89
CA GLN A 197 -32.12 -10.79 26.38
C GLN A 197 -31.19 -10.59 25.18
N TRP A 198 -31.64 -9.83 24.17
CA TRP A 198 -30.85 -9.49 23.00
C TRP A 198 -30.10 -8.17 23.18
N TYR A 199 -28.80 -8.19 22.97
CA TYR A 199 -27.90 -7.04 23.09
C TYR A 199 -27.23 -6.73 21.77
N PRO A 200 -26.97 -5.44 21.45
CA PRO A 200 -26.32 -5.07 20.22
C PRO A 200 -24.83 -5.42 20.25
N THR A 201 -24.29 -5.80 19.09
CA THR A 201 -22.85 -5.82 18.86
C THR A 201 -22.36 -4.43 18.44
N ILE A 202 -21.07 -4.16 18.52
CA ILE A 202 -20.47 -2.95 17.96
C ILE A 202 -20.76 -2.84 16.45
N ALA A 203 -20.73 -3.95 15.71
CA ALA A 203 -21.12 -3.95 14.29
C ALA A 203 -22.58 -3.52 14.09
N GLY A 204 -23.50 -4.06 14.87
CA GLY A 204 -24.92 -3.69 14.81
C GLY A 204 -25.13 -2.21 15.15
N LEU A 205 -24.50 -1.73 16.22
CA LEU A 205 -24.53 -0.33 16.62
C LEU A 205 -23.99 0.58 15.49
N LEU A 206 -22.82 0.27 14.94
CA LEU A 206 -22.21 1.08 13.88
C LEU A 206 -23.05 1.06 12.60
N MET A 207 -23.59 -0.09 12.21
CA MET A 207 -24.34 -0.22 10.95
C MET A 207 -25.71 0.42 11.01
N ILE A 208 -26.50 0.13 12.05
CA ILE A 208 -27.92 0.51 12.14
C ILE A 208 -28.31 1.15 13.49
N GLY A 209 -27.32 1.55 14.30
CA GLY A 209 -27.60 2.18 15.60
C GLY A 209 -28.03 3.64 15.50
N GLN A 210 -28.68 4.13 16.55
CA GLN A 210 -28.99 5.54 16.72
C GLN A 210 -27.71 6.33 17.05
N GLU A 211 -27.57 7.54 16.49
CA GLU A 211 -26.38 8.38 16.62
C GLU A 211 -25.99 8.67 18.08
N SER A 212 -26.97 8.85 18.97
CA SER A 212 -26.71 9.08 20.41
C SER A 212 -25.93 7.95 21.06
N TYR A 213 -26.30 6.71 20.76
CA TYR A 213 -25.62 5.52 21.28
C TYR A 213 -24.28 5.24 20.58
N ILE A 214 -24.19 5.54 19.27
CA ILE A 214 -22.90 5.48 18.56
C ILE A 214 -21.89 6.43 19.22
N ARG A 215 -22.28 7.66 19.51
CA ARG A 215 -21.43 8.65 20.21
C ARG A 215 -21.04 8.22 21.62
N GLN A 216 -21.92 7.50 22.30
CA GLN A 216 -21.68 7.01 23.67
C GLN A 216 -20.70 5.83 23.69
N TYR A 217 -20.91 4.81 22.86
CA TYR A 217 -20.17 3.54 22.91
C TYR A 217 -18.99 3.47 21.95
N VAL A 218 -19.02 4.23 20.85
CA VAL A 218 -17.93 4.33 19.88
C VAL A 218 -17.59 5.81 19.59
N PRO A 219 -17.14 6.56 20.61
CA PRO A 219 -16.89 8.00 20.49
C PRO A 219 -15.80 8.34 19.47
N SER A 220 -14.96 7.38 19.12
CA SER A 220 -13.94 7.51 18.07
C SER A 220 -14.53 7.51 16.66
N HIS A 221 -15.80 7.08 16.45
CA HIS A 221 -16.42 7.04 15.13
C HIS A 221 -16.71 8.46 14.65
N GLU A 222 -16.02 8.83 13.58
CA GLU A 222 -16.18 10.12 12.91
C GLU A 222 -15.75 10.02 11.46
N VAL A 223 -16.48 10.65 10.56
CA VAL A 223 -16.15 10.78 9.14
C VAL A 223 -16.18 12.24 8.71
N LEU A 224 -15.16 12.70 8.04
CA LEU A 224 -15.02 14.04 7.49
C LEU A 224 -14.98 13.98 5.96
N PHE A 225 -15.72 14.87 5.32
CA PHE A 225 -15.65 15.10 3.88
C PHE A 225 -15.20 16.53 3.62
N GLN A 226 -14.14 16.72 2.83
CA GLN A 226 -13.58 18.03 2.57
C GLN A 226 -13.30 18.21 1.07
N VAL A 227 -13.57 19.39 0.57
CA VAL A 227 -13.16 19.81 -0.77
C VAL A 227 -12.08 20.88 -0.62
N LEU A 228 -10.93 20.64 -1.22
CA LEU A 228 -9.74 21.48 -1.06
C LEU A 228 -9.29 22.06 -2.40
N ASP A 229 -8.79 23.29 -2.38
CA ASP A 229 -8.04 23.90 -3.47
C ASP A 229 -6.67 24.34 -2.92
N GLY A 230 -5.65 23.54 -3.16
CA GLY A 230 -4.37 23.63 -2.48
C GLY A 230 -4.53 23.49 -0.97
N VAL A 231 -4.20 24.53 -0.23
CA VAL A 231 -4.36 24.59 1.24
C VAL A 231 -5.72 25.15 1.69
N ASN A 232 -6.53 25.68 0.76
CA ASN A 232 -7.82 26.29 1.07
C ASN A 232 -8.93 25.24 1.15
N VAL A 233 -9.76 25.32 2.17
CA VAL A 233 -10.94 24.47 2.33
C VAL A 233 -12.11 25.15 1.65
N LEU A 234 -12.60 24.58 0.53
CA LEU A 234 -13.76 25.11 -0.22
C LEU A 234 -15.08 24.62 0.35
N ALA A 235 -15.12 23.38 0.86
CA ALA A 235 -16.27 22.81 1.53
C ALA A 235 -15.84 21.87 2.65
N ASN A 236 -16.48 22.00 3.79
CA ASN A 236 -16.27 21.19 4.99
C ASN A 236 -17.62 21.03 5.73
N PRO A 237 -18.50 20.13 5.25
CA PRO A 237 -19.74 19.85 5.94
C PRO A 237 -19.48 19.32 7.35
N PRO A 238 -20.47 19.39 8.27
CA PRO A 238 -20.33 18.87 9.61
C PRO A 238 -19.85 17.42 9.65
N ALA A 239 -19.00 17.09 10.61
CA ALA A 239 -18.52 15.73 10.85
C ALA A 239 -19.70 14.76 11.04
N MET A 240 -19.61 13.61 10.39
CA MET A 240 -20.64 12.57 10.44
C MET A 240 -20.28 11.56 11.54
N ARG A 241 -21.21 11.37 12.47
CA ARG A 241 -21.09 10.41 13.59
C ARG A 241 -22.34 9.52 13.70
N CYS A 242 -23.13 9.52 12.64
CA CYS A 242 -24.32 8.67 12.49
C CYS A 242 -23.94 7.24 12.08
N SER A 243 -24.93 6.38 11.82
CA SER A 243 -24.71 5.01 11.33
C SER A 243 -23.81 4.98 10.10
N LEU A 244 -23.11 3.86 9.88
CA LEU A 244 -22.25 3.70 8.69
C LEU A 244 -23.07 3.75 7.40
N LEU A 245 -24.29 3.21 7.41
CA LEU A 245 -25.17 3.25 6.24
C LEU A 245 -25.58 4.69 5.90
N GLN A 246 -25.99 5.47 6.88
CA GLN A 246 -26.33 6.87 6.67
C GLN A 246 -25.09 7.71 6.29
N THR A 247 -23.95 7.41 6.89
CA THR A 247 -22.66 8.07 6.56
C THR A 247 -22.29 7.77 5.11
N PHE A 248 -22.43 6.52 4.67
CA PHE A 248 -22.14 6.13 3.29
C PHE A 248 -23.04 6.91 2.30
N GLU A 249 -24.35 6.94 2.51
CA GLU A 249 -25.28 7.69 1.63
C GLU A 249 -24.91 9.19 1.56
N LYS A 250 -24.64 9.81 2.70
CA LYS A 250 -24.28 11.24 2.76
C LYS A 250 -22.98 11.53 2.00
N VAL A 251 -21.96 10.71 2.21
CA VAL A 251 -20.64 10.88 1.57
C VAL A 251 -20.74 10.58 0.07
N ASP A 252 -21.49 9.55 -0.32
CA ASP A 252 -21.71 9.22 -1.72
C ASP A 252 -22.44 10.37 -2.46
N LEU A 253 -23.47 10.95 -1.86
CA LEU A 253 -24.18 12.12 -2.41
C LEU A 253 -23.24 13.33 -2.57
N LEU A 254 -22.43 13.62 -1.55
CA LEU A 254 -21.45 14.71 -1.60
C LEU A 254 -20.40 14.47 -2.68
N PHE A 255 -19.94 13.25 -2.84
CA PHE A 255 -18.99 12.85 -3.86
C PHE A 255 -19.60 12.97 -5.27
N GLN A 256 -20.77 12.37 -5.50
CA GLN A 256 -21.45 12.41 -6.80
C GLN A 256 -21.75 13.83 -7.27
N SER A 257 -22.08 14.75 -6.35
CA SER A 257 -22.30 16.16 -6.68
C SER A 257 -21.05 16.89 -7.20
N ARG A 258 -19.88 16.26 -7.14
CA ARG A 258 -18.57 16.82 -7.54
C ARG A 258 -17.93 16.08 -8.72
N ILE A 259 -18.57 15.03 -9.22
CA ILE A 259 -18.10 14.31 -10.40
C ILE A 259 -18.39 15.16 -11.63
N VAL A 260 -17.35 15.31 -12.45
CA VAL A 260 -17.43 15.91 -13.79
C VAL A 260 -17.06 14.83 -14.80
N GLU A 261 -17.95 14.56 -15.73
CA GLU A 261 -17.76 13.59 -16.79
C GLU A 261 -17.32 14.29 -18.08
N GLN A 262 -16.31 13.75 -18.73
CA GLN A 262 -15.89 14.14 -20.08
C GLN A 262 -16.32 13.06 -21.06
N GLU A 263 -16.95 13.45 -22.15
CA GLU A 263 -17.35 12.49 -23.19
C GLU A 263 -16.18 12.18 -24.11
N LEU A 264 -15.82 10.91 -24.20
CA LEU A 264 -14.85 10.38 -25.15
C LEU A 264 -15.55 9.69 -26.30
N GLN A 265 -15.27 10.11 -27.53
CA GLN A 265 -15.81 9.43 -28.72
C GLN A 265 -14.91 8.26 -29.14
N ILE A 266 -15.49 7.06 -29.12
CA ILE A 266 -14.84 5.81 -29.57
C ILE A 266 -15.70 5.22 -30.70
N GLY A 267 -15.24 5.37 -31.93
CA GLY A 267 -16.04 4.99 -33.09
C GLY A 267 -17.36 5.74 -33.15
N MET A 268 -18.47 5.03 -33.09
CA MET A 268 -19.83 5.58 -33.07
C MET A 268 -20.38 5.81 -31.65
N PHE A 269 -19.66 5.40 -30.62
CA PHE A 269 -20.11 5.46 -29.24
C PHE A 269 -19.47 6.65 -28.50
N ARG A 270 -20.24 7.24 -27.58
CA ARG A 270 -19.73 8.21 -26.60
C ARG A 270 -19.60 7.53 -25.25
N VAL A 271 -18.41 7.49 -24.71
CA VAL A 271 -18.09 6.88 -23.42
C VAL A 271 -17.86 8.02 -22.42
N PRO A 272 -18.67 8.16 -21.37
CA PRO A 272 -18.40 9.13 -20.33
C PRO A 272 -17.23 8.65 -19.46
N ILE A 273 -16.23 9.49 -19.31
CA ILE A 273 -15.08 9.25 -18.41
C ILE A 273 -15.17 10.26 -17.27
N PRO A 274 -15.45 9.80 -16.04
CA PRO A 274 -15.51 10.69 -14.90
C PRO A 274 -14.08 11.12 -14.46
N ASN A 275 -13.97 12.31 -13.89
CA ASN A 275 -12.71 12.76 -13.26
C ASN A 275 -12.29 11.89 -12.08
N TYR A 276 -13.23 11.21 -11.43
CA TYR A 276 -13.01 10.21 -10.39
C TYR A 276 -13.95 9.03 -10.58
N GLU A 277 -13.40 7.82 -10.52
CA GLU A 277 -14.13 6.58 -10.71
C GLU A 277 -15.02 6.27 -9.48
N LYS A 278 -16.34 6.22 -9.70
CA LYS A 278 -17.35 5.98 -8.66
C LYS A 278 -17.13 4.65 -7.94
N ASP A 279 -16.82 3.60 -8.70
CA ASP A 279 -16.60 2.27 -8.14
C ASP A 279 -15.32 2.18 -7.32
N ALA A 280 -14.23 2.85 -7.76
CA ALA A 280 -12.98 2.91 -7.01
C ALA A 280 -13.15 3.72 -5.71
N PHE A 281 -13.87 4.84 -5.78
CA PHE A 281 -14.23 5.62 -4.59
C PHE A 281 -15.05 4.80 -3.59
N ARG A 282 -16.14 4.17 -4.06
CA ARG A 282 -17.03 3.36 -3.21
C ARG A 282 -16.25 2.27 -2.48
N GLU A 283 -15.47 1.48 -3.22
CA GLU A 283 -14.68 0.40 -2.65
C GLU A 283 -13.65 0.93 -1.64
N GLY A 284 -12.91 1.98 -2.00
CA GLY A 284 -11.92 2.62 -1.11
C GLY A 284 -12.56 3.19 0.16
N PHE A 285 -13.73 3.81 0.06
CA PHE A 285 -14.44 4.39 1.20
C PHE A 285 -15.02 3.31 2.12
N VAL A 286 -15.65 2.27 1.57
CA VAL A 286 -16.15 1.13 2.35
C VAL A 286 -14.99 0.44 3.07
N ASN A 287 -13.86 0.21 2.38
CA ASN A 287 -12.66 -0.35 3.00
C ASN A 287 -12.15 0.52 4.14
N ALA A 288 -12.15 1.85 3.98
CA ALA A 288 -11.76 2.79 5.04
C ALA A 288 -12.64 2.70 6.29
N LEU A 289 -13.96 2.43 6.14
CA LEU A 289 -14.90 2.25 7.25
C LEU A 289 -14.76 0.87 7.89
N VAL A 290 -14.68 -0.19 7.09
CA VAL A 290 -14.66 -1.58 7.55
C VAL A 290 -13.33 -1.94 8.22
N HIS A 291 -12.20 -1.43 7.70
CA HIS A 291 -10.87 -1.71 8.24
C HIS A 291 -10.38 -0.69 9.27
N ARG A 292 -11.19 0.33 9.59
CA ARG A 292 -10.87 1.32 10.61
C ARG A 292 -10.54 0.68 11.95
N ASP A 293 -9.53 1.20 12.63
CA ASP A 293 -9.28 0.87 14.04
C ASP A 293 -10.19 1.73 14.93
N TYR A 294 -11.28 1.13 15.42
CA TYR A 294 -12.28 1.79 16.26
C TYR A 294 -11.80 2.06 17.70
N PHE A 295 -10.66 1.52 18.13
CA PHE A 295 -10.01 1.89 19.38
C PHE A 295 -9.12 3.13 19.27
N ARG A 296 -8.88 3.60 18.05
CA ARG A 296 -8.01 4.73 17.79
C ARG A 296 -8.82 6.01 17.55
N VAL A 297 -8.41 7.08 18.23
CA VAL A 297 -8.96 8.43 18.00
C VAL A 297 -8.53 8.94 16.62
N GLY A 298 -9.43 9.65 15.94
CA GLY A 298 -9.25 10.24 14.62
C GLY A 298 -10.42 9.93 13.70
N ALA A 299 -10.65 10.77 12.71
CA ALA A 299 -11.72 10.60 11.73
C ALA A 299 -11.25 9.80 10.51
N VAL A 300 -12.16 9.07 9.86
CA VAL A 300 -12.00 8.73 8.45
C VAL A 300 -12.15 10.02 7.65
N GLN A 301 -11.18 10.35 6.81
CA GLN A 301 -11.18 11.59 6.04
C GLN A 301 -11.28 11.29 4.54
N VAL A 302 -12.23 11.93 3.89
CA VAL A 302 -12.36 11.96 2.43
C VAL A 302 -12.03 13.37 1.98
N GLN A 303 -10.94 13.54 1.25
CA GLN A 303 -10.46 14.83 0.78
C GLN A 303 -10.45 14.84 -0.75
N LEU A 304 -11.27 15.71 -1.32
CA LEU A 304 -11.37 15.90 -2.76
C LEU A 304 -10.58 17.14 -3.17
N GLN A 305 -9.60 16.97 -4.05
CA GLN A 305 -8.80 18.02 -4.65
C GLN A 305 -8.97 17.98 -6.18
N LYS A 306 -8.58 19.04 -6.88
CA LYS A 306 -8.72 19.12 -8.36
C LYS A 306 -8.10 17.93 -9.11
N ALA A 307 -6.97 17.41 -8.61
CA ALA A 307 -6.20 16.36 -9.28
C ALA A 307 -6.06 15.08 -8.46
N ALA A 308 -6.64 15.00 -7.27
CA ALA A 308 -6.54 13.82 -6.41
C ALA A 308 -7.72 13.71 -5.44
N LEU A 309 -8.17 12.50 -5.22
CA LEU A 309 -9.04 12.10 -4.13
C LEU A 309 -8.20 11.31 -3.12
N SER A 310 -8.25 11.70 -1.85
CA SER A 310 -7.56 10.99 -0.77
C SER A 310 -8.57 10.47 0.24
N ILE A 311 -8.46 9.20 0.61
CA ILE A 311 -9.25 8.56 1.66
C ILE A 311 -8.28 8.06 2.72
N SER A 312 -8.37 8.57 3.94
CA SER A 312 -7.53 8.13 5.05
C SER A 312 -8.37 7.54 6.18
N SER A 313 -7.88 6.46 6.77
CA SER A 313 -8.54 5.75 7.87
C SER A 313 -7.59 5.54 9.03
N PRO A 314 -8.01 5.79 10.30
CA PRO A 314 -7.20 5.49 11.48
C PRO A 314 -6.93 3.99 11.63
N GLY A 315 -5.68 3.66 11.98
CA GLY A 315 -5.16 2.29 12.04
C GLY A 315 -4.32 1.96 10.80
N GLY A 316 -3.10 1.42 10.99
CA GLY A 316 -2.25 0.94 9.89
C GLY A 316 -2.84 -0.31 9.22
N PHE A 317 -2.19 -0.83 8.22
CA PHE A 317 -2.54 -2.15 7.67
C PHE A 317 -2.50 -3.22 8.76
N VAL A 318 -3.31 -4.26 8.61
CA VAL A 318 -3.22 -5.43 9.50
C VAL A 318 -1.91 -6.17 9.27
N GLU A 319 -1.50 -6.99 10.23
CA GLU A 319 -0.23 -7.71 10.16
C GLU A 319 -0.10 -8.53 8.86
N GLY A 320 1.06 -8.44 8.23
CA GLY A 320 1.38 -9.13 6.98
C GLY A 320 0.93 -8.41 5.71
N ILE A 321 0.16 -7.32 5.80
CA ILE A 321 -0.25 -6.50 4.66
C ILE A 321 0.56 -5.21 4.63
N THR A 322 1.08 -4.89 3.46
CA THR A 322 1.86 -3.66 3.19
C THR A 322 1.44 -3.08 1.84
N PRO A 323 1.78 -1.82 1.54
CA PRO A 323 1.57 -1.27 0.19
C PRO A 323 2.21 -2.09 -0.93
N ASP A 324 3.30 -2.83 -0.63
CA ASP A 324 4.07 -3.59 -1.62
C ASP A 324 3.56 -5.02 -1.85
N ASN A 325 2.56 -5.49 -1.07
CA ASN A 325 1.98 -6.83 -1.23
C ASN A 325 0.45 -6.86 -1.24
N ILE A 326 -0.20 -5.70 -1.22
CA ILE A 326 -1.67 -5.58 -1.09
C ILE A 326 -2.45 -6.24 -2.24
N LEU A 327 -1.84 -6.36 -3.43
CA LEU A 327 -2.45 -7.04 -4.59
C LEU A 327 -2.36 -8.56 -4.53
N THR A 328 -1.46 -9.11 -3.71
CA THR A 328 -1.18 -10.55 -3.68
C THR A 328 -1.52 -11.21 -2.35
N THR A 329 -1.80 -10.41 -1.33
CA THR A 329 -2.14 -10.91 0.00
C THR A 329 -3.64 -11.16 0.11
N ALA A 330 -4.00 -12.27 0.76
CA ALA A 330 -5.40 -12.60 1.02
C ALA A 330 -6.08 -11.51 1.87
N PRO A 331 -7.35 -11.15 1.57
CA PRO A 331 -8.08 -10.16 2.34
C PRO A 331 -8.22 -10.56 3.82
N THR A 332 -7.81 -9.68 4.68
CA THR A 332 -7.80 -9.93 6.12
C THR A 332 -8.41 -8.72 6.85
N PRO A 333 -9.71 -8.74 7.14
CA PRO A 333 -10.39 -7.60 7.75
C PRO A 333 -10.04 -7.45 9.23
N ARG A 334 -9.83 -6.20 9.69
CA ARG A 334 -9.67 -5.87 11.11
C ARG A 334 -10.95 -6.12 11.91
N ASN A 335 -12.10 -5.78 11.33
CA ASN A 335 -13.43 -5.92 11.91
C ASN A 335 -14.19 -6.97 11.10
N VAL A 336 -14.04 -8.23 11.47
CA VAL A 336 -14.51 -9.38 10.68
C VAL A 336 -16.02 -9.36 10.51
N LEU A 337 -16.77 -9.16 11.61
CA LEU A 337 -18.23 -9.12 11.58
C LEU A 337 -18.75 -7.96 10.74
N LEU A 338 -18.13 -6.78 10.86
CA LEU A 338 -18.50 -5.59 10.08
C LEU A 338 -18.21 -5.80 8.58
N ALA A 339 -17.09 -6.43 8.24
CA ALA A 339 -16.73 -6.75 6.86
C ALA A 339 -17.72 -7.73 6.22
N GLU A 340 -18.09 -8.77 6.98
CA GLU A 340 -19.06 -9.76 6.51
C GLU A 340 -20.44 -9.15 6.29
N ALA A 341 -20.90 -8.29 7.21
CA ALA A 341 -22.13 -7.55 7.03
C ALA A 341 -22.10 -6.65 5.79
N ALA A 342 -21.00 -5.89 5.58
CA ALA A 342 -20.83 -5.03 4.41
C ALA A 342 -20.89 -5.82 3.09
N LYS A 343 -20.27 -7.02 3.04
CA LYS A 343 -20.34 -7.94 1.89
C LYS A 343 -21.76 -8.43 1.61
N ARG A 344 -22.47 -8.86 2.65
CA ARG A 344 -23.85 -9.36 2.50
C ARG A 344 -24.83 -8.27 2.09
N ILE A 345 -24.61 -7.03 2.52
CA ILE A 345 -25.39 -5.86 2.09
C ILE A 345 -25.09 -5.48 0.63
N GLY A 346 -23.93 -5.89 0.07
CA GLY A 346 -23.46 -5.54 -1.26
C GLY A 346 -22.63 -4.26 -1.34
N LEU A 347 -22.29 -3.68 -0.20
CA LEU A 347 -21.43 -2.48 -0.14
C LEU A 347 -19.96 -2.82 -0.43
N ALA A 348 -19.46 -3.93 0.11
CA ALA A 348 -18.12 -4.43 -0.14
C ALA A 348 -18.14 -5.59 -1.17
N GLU A 349 -17.03 -5.74 -1.89
CA GLU A 349 -16.86 -6.81 -2.87
C GLU A 349 -16.85 -8.19 -2.19
N ARG A 350 -17.57 -9.17 -2.76
CA ARG A 350 -17.82 -10.48 -2.12
C ARG A 350 -16.65 -11.44 -2.23
N THR A 351 -15.91 -11.39 -3.35
CA THR A 351 -14.86 -12.36 -3.67
C THR A 351 -13.51 -12.01 -3.05
N GLY A 352 -13.42 -10.90 -2.32
CA GLY A 352 -12.18 -10.43 -1.72
C GLY A 352 -11.22 -9.75 -2.72
N ARG A 353 -11.73 -9.33 -3.88
CA ARG A 353 -10.97 -8.65 -4.93
C ARG A 353 -11.24 -7.14 -4.98
N GLY A 354 -11.59 -6.54 -3.85
CA GLY A 354 -11.89 -5.11 -3.79
C GLY A 354 -10.72 -4.23 -4.24
N ILE A 355 -9.50 -4.58 -3.84
CA ILE A 355 -8.29 -3.88 -4.26
C ILE A 355 -8.08 -4.02 -5.78
N ASP A 356 -8.19 -5.24 -6.33
CA ASP A 356 -8.09 -5.47 -7.78
C ASP A 356 -9.13 -4.64 -8.54
N LYS A 357 -10.35 -4.51 -8.00
CA LYS A 357 -11.40 -3.68 -8.57
C LYS A 357 -11.00 -2.21 -8.62
N ILE A 358 -10.46 -1.65 -7.53
CA ILE A 358 -9.97 -0.27 -7.50
C ILE A 358 -8.92 -0.05 -8.60
N TYR A 359 -7.92 -0.93 -8.67
CA TYR A 359 -6.86 -0.84 -9.68
C TYR A 359 -7.42 -0.98 -11.10
N THR A 360 -8.25 -1.98 -11.34
CA THR A 360 -8.82 -2.25 -12.68
C THR A 360 -9.62 -1.06 -13.19
N VAL A 361 -10.51 -0.51 -12.37
CA VAL A 361 -11.38 0.61 -12.79
C VAL A 361 -10.55 1.86 -13.08
N MET A 362 -9.62 2.21 -12.18
CA MET A 362 -8.73 3.36 -12.38
C MET A 362 -7.88 3.25 -13.65
N LEU A 363 -7.27 2.09 -13.86
CA LEU A 363 -6.35 1.89 -14.98
C LEU A 363 -7.05 1.76 -16.34
N ARG A 364 -8.25 1.17 -16.39
CA ARG A 364 -9.05 1.11 -17.62
C ARG A 364 -9.51 2.47 -18.09
N SER A 365 -9.83 3.37 -17.16
CA SER A 365 -10.22 4.76 -17.45
C SER A 365 -9.01 5.68 -17.64
N GLY A 366 -7.81 5.13 -17.73
CA GLY A 366 -6.58 5.89 -18.01
C GLY A 366 -6.03 6.71 -16.84
N HIS A 367 -6.61 6.56 -15.63
CA HIS A 367 -6.10 7.19 -14.41
C HIS A 367 -4.78 6.56 -13.95
N ALA A 368 -4.12 7.21 -13.00
CA ALA A 368 -2.89 6.69 -12.41
C ALA A 368 -3.15 5.46 -11.53
N ILE A 369 -2.09 4.69 -11.28
CA ILE A 369 -2.10 3.58 -10.33
C ILE A 369 -2.52 4.12 -8.95
N PRO A 370 -3.45 3.44 -8.24
CA PRO A 370 -3.81 3.77 -6.85
C PRO A 370 -2.58 3.79 -5.95
N ASP A 371 -2.46 4.82 -5.11
CA ASP A 371 -1.25 5.05 -4.31
C ASP A 371 -1.56 4.91 -2.82
N TYR A 372 -0.84 4.02 -2.15
CA TYR A 372 -0.88 3.78 -0.71
C TYR A 372 0.41 4.21 0.01
N SER A 373 1.36 4.84 -0.68
CA SER A 373 2.69 5.18 -0.15
C SER A 373 2.68 6.14 1.05
N ALA A 374 1.61 6.93 1.20
CA ALA A 374 1.41 7.81 2.35
C ALA A 374 0.89 7.09 3.61
N SER A 375 0.63 5.78 3.53
CA SER A 375 0.21 4.99 4.67
C SER A 375 1.33 4.81 5.69
N THR A 376 0.94 4.73 6.97
CA THR A 376 1.85 4.55 8.10
C THR A 376 1.37 3.39 8.98
N ASN A 377 2.09 3.06 10.03
CA ASN A 377 1.62 2.10 11.05
C ASN A 377 0.42 2.62 11.87
N THR A 378 0.00 3.87 11.66
CA THR A 378 -1.12 4.49 12.38
C THR A 378 -2.28 4.94 11.51
N SER A 379 -2.12 4.91 10.20
CA SER A 379 -3.14 5.34 9.24
C SER A 379 -2.93 4.67 7.89
N VAL A 380 -3.99 4.18 7.28
CA VAL A 380 -4.01 3.78 5.86
C VAL A 380 -4.51 4.95 5.03
N VAL A 381 -3.77 5.30 3.98
CA VAL A 381 -4.10 6.39 3.06
C VAL A 381 -4.15 5.85 1.64
N LEU A 382 -5.35 5.87 1.04
CA LEU A 382 -5.54 5.62 -0.39
C LEU A 382 -5.62 6.96 -1.11
N ARG A 383 -4.77 7.14 -2.11
CA ARG A 383 -4.82 8.29 -3.01
C ARG A 383 -5.15 7.83 -4.43
N LEU A 384 -6.22 8.37 -4.97
CA LEU A 384 -6.67 8.17 -6.34
C LEU A 384 -6.39 9.47 -7.11
N ASN A 385 -5.38 9.44 -7.98
CA ASN A 385 -5.02 10.61 -8.76
C ASN A 385 -5.85 10.65 -10.05
N SER A 386 -6.48 11.79 -10.30
CA SER A 386 -7.05 12.12 -11.59
C SER A 386 -5.88 12.45 -12.53
N ALA A 387 -5.70 11.66 -13.56
CA ALA A 387 -4.74 11.99 -14.63
C ALA A 387 -5.43 12.86 -15.68
N GLU A 388 -4.66 13.64 -16.44
CA GLU A 388 -5.15 14.15 -17.73
C GLU A 388 -5.54 12.96 -18.60
N LEU A 389 -6.76 13.00 -19.14
CA LEU A 389 -7.29 11.90 -19.94
C LEU A 389 -6.42 11.67 -21.17
N ASP A 390 -5.80 10.52 -21.22
CA ASP A 390 -5.13 10.02 -22.43
C ASP A 390 -6.13 9.21 -23.24
N GLU A 391 -6.87 9.90 -24.09
CA GLU A 391 -7.88 9.32 -24.98
C GLU A 391 -7.33 8.13 -25.78
N SER A 392 -6.10 8.25 -26.22
CA SER A 392 -5.45 7.25 -27.04
C SER A 392 -5.20 5.95 -26.28
N TYR A 393 -4.77 6.09 -25.03
CA TYR A 393 -4.56 4.95 -24.14
C TYR A 393 -5.89 4.25 -23.84
N ILE A 394 -6.94 5.01 -23.53
CA ILE A 394 -8.27 4.45 -23.24
C ILE A 394 -8.83 3.73 -24.49
N LYS A 395 -8.75 4.35 -25.67
CA LYS A 395 -9.17 3.75 -26.94
C LYS A 395 -8.42 2.44 -27.23
N MET A 396 -7.13 2.38 -26.94
CA MET A 396 -6.31 1.18 -27.08
C MET A 396 -6.81 0.07 -26.16
N ILE A 397 -7.03 0.35 -24.87
CA ILE A 397 -7.52 -0.65 -23.90
C ILE A 397 -8.87 -1.22 -24.36
N ILE A 398 -9.84 -0.35 -24.67
CA ILE A 398 -11.18 -0.76 -25.10
C ILE A 398 -11.12 -1.58 -26.39
N SER A 399 -10.37 -1.13 -27.38
CA SER A 399 -10.22 -1.83 -28.67
C SER A 399 -9.58 -3.21 -28.49
N GLU A 400 -8.63 -3.35 -27.59
CA GLU A 400 -7.98 -4.63 -27.34
C GLU A 400 -8.88 -5.60 -26.53
N GLU A 401 -9.64 -5.08 -25.54
CA GLU A 401 -10.64 -5.86 -24.81
C GLU A 401 -11.77 -6.34 -25.74
N ASP A 402 -12.23 -5.48 -26.65
CA ASP A 402 -13.22 -5.86 -27.69
C ASP A 402 -12.67 -6.96 -28.61
N ARG A 403 -11.40 -6.84 -29.05
CA ARG A 403 -10.76 -7.86 -29.88
C ARG A 403 -10.63 -9.20 -29.16
N LEU A 404 -10.30 -9.17 -27.86
CA LEU A 404 -10.13 -10.35 -27.02
C LEU A 404 -11.45 -10.93 -26.50
N GLN A 405 -12.56 -10.18 -26.60
CA GLN A 405 -13.86 -10.48 -26.01
C GLN A 405 -13.76 -10.78 -24.49
N ARG A 406 -12.80 -10.15 -23.83
CA ARG A 406 -12.60 -10.22 -22.38
C ARG A 406 -11.82 -9.01 -21.87
N SER A 407 -12.00 -8.69 -20.61
CA SER A 407 -11.24 -7.63 -19.94
C SER A 407 -9.77 -8.01 -19.78
N LEU A 408 -8.89 -7.02 -19.86
CA LEU A 408 -7.48 -7.20 -19.54
C LEU A 408 -7.30 -7.46 -18.04
N PRO A 409 -6.44 -8.42 -17.65
CA PRO A 409 -6.11 -8.65 -16.24
C PRO A 409 -5.47 -7.41 -15.59
N VAL A 410 -5.65 -7.25 -14.27
CA VAL A 410 -5.10 -6.12 -13.52
C VAL A 410 -3.58 -6.00 -13.68
N ASP A 411 -2.85 -7.11 -13.70
CA ASP A 411 -1.40 -7.13 -13.91
C ASP A 411 -1.00 -6.51 -15.25
N ALA A 412 -1.73 -6.84 -16.31
CA ALA A 412 -1.51 -6.27 -17.64
C ALA A 412 -1.79 -4.77 -17.67
N LEU A 413 -2.87 -4.33 -17.04
CA LEU A 413 -3.21 -2.92 -16.91
C LEU A 413 -2.14 -2.13 -16.14
N ILE A 414 -1.59 -2.71 -15.06
CA ILE A 414 -0.48 -2.11 -14.30
C ILE A 414 0.76 -1.98 -15.18
N VAL A 415 1.17 -3.03 -15.88
CA VAL A 415 2.32 -2.99 -16.80
C VAL A 415 2.15 -1.91 -17.86
N LEU A 416 0.98 -1.85 -18.50
CA LEU A 416 0.70 -0.84 -19.54
C LEU A 416 0.72 0.58 -18.97
N SER A 417 0.17 0.80 -17.76
CA SER A 417 0.17 2.10 -17.08
C SER A 417 1.59 2.55 -16.70
N VAL A 418 2.42 1.63 -16.18
CA VAL A 418 3.84 1.91 -15.89
C VAL A 418 4.58 2.31 -17.16
N LEU A 419 4.42 1.54 -18.24
CA LEU A 419 5.10 1.82 -19.51
C LEU A 419 4.60 3.10 -20.18
N LYS A 420 3.33 3.47 -20.00
CA LYS A 420 2.79 4.76 -20.42
C LYS A 420 3.47 5.93 -19.70
N THR A 421 3.64 5.80 -18.38
CA THR A 421 4.15 6.89 -17.52
C THR A 421 5.68 6.99 -17.58
N GLU A 422 6.37 5.88 -17.41
CA GLU A 422 7.84 5.83 -17.30
C GLU A 422 8.53 5.62 -18.65
N ARG A 423 7.75 5.33 -19.70
CA ARG A 423 8.18 5.07 -21.09
C ARG A 423 9.00 3.78 -21.26
N ARG A 424 9.89 3.45 -20.34
CA ARG A 424 10.71 2.23 -20.35
C ARG A 424 10.87 1.68 -18.95
N ALA A 425 10.74 0.36 -18.79
CA ALA A 425 10.92 -0.32 -17.52
C ALA A 425 11.73 -1.61 -17.66
N THR A 426 12.38 -2.02 -16.57
CA THR A 426 13.01 -3.34 -16.46
C THR A 426 12.00 -4.39 -16.03
N MET A 427 12.30 -5.68 -16.25
CA MET A 427 11.47 -6.78 -15.75
C MET A 427 11.34 -6.75 -14.22
N SER A 428 12.42 -6.47 -13.50
CA SER A 428 12.39 -6.39 -12.04
C SER A 428 11.51 -5.24 -11.54
N HIS A 429 11.53 -4.10 -12.23
CA HIS A 429 10.66 -2.98 -11.88
C HIS A 429 9.18 -3.29 -12.15
N LEU A 430 8.86 -3.89 -13.29
CA LEU A 430 7.49 -4.33 -13.61
C LEU A 430 6.99 -5.37 -12.60
N ALA A 431 7.83 -6.36 -12.24
CA ALA A 431 7.52 -7.36 -11.23
C ALA A 431 7.19 -6.72 -9.86
N ALA A 432 7.98 -5.73 -9.43
CA ALA A 432 7.72 -4.99 -8.20
C ALA A 432 6.38 -4.23 -8.26
N LYS A 433 6.05 -3.62 -9.40
CA LYS A 433 4.79 -2.87 -9.57
C LYS A 433 3.54 -3.75 -9.56
N ILE A 434 3.60 -4.97 -10.13
CA ILE A 434 2.51 -5.94 -10.03
C ILE A 434 2.57 -6.79 -8.76
N GLN A 435 3.58 -6.56 -7.90
CA GLN A 435 3.78 -7.24 -6.61
C GLN A 435 3.87 -8.78 -6.75
N LYS A 436 4.49 -9.27 -7.82
CA LYS A 436 4.62 -10.70 -8.13
C LYS A 436 6.07 -11.09 -8.43
N PRO A 437 6.41 -12.39 -8.32
CA PRO A 437 7.71 -12.90 -8.74
C PRO A 437 8.04 -12.55 -10.20
N ILE A 438 9.33 -12.41 -10.51
CA ILE A 438 9.81 -12.08 -11.87
C ILE A 438 9.30 -13.10 -12.92
N THR A 439 9.13 -14.35 -12.53
CA THR A 439 8.59 -15.41 -13.41
C THR A 439 7.18 -15.09 -13.89
N ASP A 440 6.31 -14.69 -12.97
CA ASP A 440 4.91 -14.38 -13.24
C ASP A 440 4.80 -13.07 -14.04
N ALA A 441 5.59 -12.05 -13.65
CA ALA A 441 5.68 -10.80 -14.39
C ALA A 441 6.13 -11.02 -15.85
N ARG A 442 7.07 -11.95 -16.06
CA ARG A 442 7.53 -12.32 -17.39
C ARG A 442 6.41 -12.87 -18.25
N SER A 443 5.60 -13.77 -17.71
CA SER A 443 4.45 -14.35 -18.42
C SER A 443 3.44 -13.29 -18.86
N VAL A 444 3.17 -12.30 -17.99
CA VAL A 444 2.29 -11.16 -18.33
C VAL A 444 2.90 -10.29 -19.43
N VAL A 445 4.18 -9.96 -19.33
CA VAL A 445 4.85 -9.11 -20.33
C VAL A 445 4.99 -9.84 -21.67
N GLU A 446 5.33 -11.13 -21.69
CA GLU A 446 5.40 -11.93 -22.91
C GLU A 446 4.03 -12.02 -23.60
N TRP A 447 2.97 -12.25 -22.85
CA TRP A 447 1.61 -12.21 -23.37
C TRP A 447 1.26 -10.84 -23.98
N LEU A 448 1.64 -9.73 -23.34
CA LEU A 448 1.45 -8.39 -23.90
C LEU A 448 2.30 -8.14 -25.16
N ILE A 449 3.46 -8.78 -25.29
CA ILE A 449 4.28 -8.75 -26.51
C ILE A 449 3.59 -9.52 -27.63
N GLU A 450 3.03 -10.71 -27.35
CA GLU A 450 2.25 -11.51 -28.32
C GLU A 450 1.02 -10.75 -28.83
N LEU A 451 0.36 -9.98 -27.95
CA LEU A 451 -0.74 -9.08 -28.35
C LEU A 451 -0.26 -7.89 -29.17
N GLY A 452 1.05 -7.65 -29.25
CA GLY A 452 1.64 -6.49 -29.92
C GLY A 452 1.42 -5.16 -29.18
N MET A 453 1.16 -5.18 -27.86
CA MET A 453 0.99 -3.98 -27.04
C MET A 453 2.31 -3.49 -26.43
N VAL A 454 3.23 -4.41 -26.18
CA VAL A 454 4.54 -4.16 -25.58
C VAL A 454 5.64 -4.66 -26.50
N GLU A 455 6.79 -4.01 -26.52
CA GLU A 455 8.01 -4.46 -27.18
C GLU A 455 9.21 -4.41 -26.24
N GLY A 456 10.16 -5.32 -26.45
CA GLY A 456 11.40 -5.37 -25.70
C GLY A 456 12.56 -4.82 -26.51
N VAL A 457 13.38 -3.96 -25.91
CA VAL A 457 14.56 -3.36 -26.54
C VAL A 457 15.81 -3.75 -25.75
N GLY A 458 16.86 -4.18 -26.43
CA GLY A 458 18.11 -4.68 -25.83
C GLY A 458 18.05 -6.16 -25.46
N ASN A 459 19.18 -6.69 -24.98
CA ASN A 459 19.38 -8.11 -24.67
C ASN A 459 19.82 -8.32 -23.21
N GLY A 460 19.55 -9.51 -22.67
CA GLY A 460 20.00 -9.94 -21.33
C GLY A 460 19.49 -9.02 -20.22
N SER A 461 20.34 -8.70 -19.26
CA SER A 461 20.01 -7.84 -18.10
C SER A 461 19.75 -6.37 -18.46
N ALA A 462 20.20 -5.92 -19.64
CA ALA A 462 19.98 -4.57 -20.15
C ALA A 462 18.63 -4.43 -20.87
N ARG A 463 17.89 -5.52 -21.09
CA ARG A 463 16.59 -5.49 -21.79
C ARG A 463 15.61 -4.58 -21.06
N ARG A 464 14.98 -3.69 -21.81
CA ARG A 464 13.92 -2.78 -21.36
C ARG A 464 12.65 -3.05 -22.15
N TYR A 465 11.51 -2.79 -21.51
CA TYR A 465 10.20 -2.95 -22.12
C TYR A 465 9.56 -1.59 -22.29
N MET A 466 8.77 -1.43 -23.35
CA MET A 466 8.08 -0.19 -23.70
C MET A 466 6.79 -0.47 -24.46
N LEU A 467 5.89 0.49 -24.56
CA LEU A 467 4.70 0.36 -25.38
C LEU A 467 5.09 0.25 -26.87
N SER A 468 4.40 -0.61 -27.61
CA SER A 468 4.71 -0.85 -29.03
C SER A 468 4.28 0.30 -29.95
N SER A 469 4.78 0.30 -31.16
CA SER A 469 4.36 1.25 -32.23
C SER A 469 2.86 1.18 -32.52
N LYS A 470 2.23 0.01 -32.39
CA LYS A 470 0.79 -0.19 -32.57
C LYS A 470 -0.03 0.69 -31.64
N VAL A 471 0.39 0.83 -30.39
CA VAL A 471 -0.26 1.69 -29.38
C VAL A 471 -0.23 3.16 -29.82
N TYR A 472 0.89 3.62 -30.36
CA TYR A 472 1.05 5.00 -30.82
C TYR A 472 0.37 5.27 -32.17
N SER A 473 0.20 4.26 -33.04
CA SER A 473 -0.51 4.40 -34.31
C SER A 473 -2.01 4.62 -34.12
N ILE A 474 -2.61 4.00 -33.10
CA ILE A 474 -4.03 4.22 -32.71
C ILE A 474 -4.27 5.68 -32.30
N SER A 475 -3.23 6.34 -31.78
CA SER A 475 -3.28 7.72 -31.27
C SER A 475 -2.90 8.80 -32.27
N ASN A 476 -2.53 8.45 -33.51
CA ASN A 476 -1.86 9.37 -34.46
C ASN A 476 -0.61 10.07 -33.87
N ASN A 477 0.01 9.49 -32.80
CA ASN A 477 1.15 10.07 -32.11
C ASN A 477 2.46 9.31 -32.42
N THR A 478 2.77 9.15 -33.70
CA THR A 478 4.02 8.53 -34.15
C THR A 478 5.27 9.25 -33.62
N ALA A 479 5.19 10.56 -33.40
CA ALA A 479 6.26 11.34 -32.78
C ALA A 479 6.51 10.96 -31.32
N GLY A 480 5.46 10.49 -30.58
CA GLY A 480 5.57 9.97 -29.22
C GLY A 480 6.35 8.66 -29.17
N TYR A 481 6.08 7.76 -30.12
CA TYR A 481 6.80 6.50 -30.25
C TYR A 481 8.28 6.71 -30.56
N ILE A 482 8.60 7.56 -31.56
CA ILE A 482 9.98 7.87 -31.92
C ILE A 482 10.73 8.44 -30.71
N ARG A 483 10.11 9.36 -29.94
CA ARG A 483 10.69 9.92 -28.71
C ARG A 483 10.89 8.87 -27.60
N GLN A 484 10.03 7.85 -27.53
CA GLN A 484 10.13 6.77 -26.55
C GLN A 484 11.20 5.74 -26.94
N ARG A 485 11.27 5.34 -28.21
CA ARG A 485 12.25 4.36 -28.67
C ARG A 485 13.68 4.85 -28.48
N GLY A 486 13.86 6.14 -28.30
CA GLY A 486 15.14 6.82 -28.38
C GLY A 486 15.59 6.87 -29.85
N TRP A 487 16.44 7.80 -30.14
CA TRP A 487 17.05 7.85 -31.44
C TRP A 487 17.84 6.55 -31.66
N ASP A 488 17.62 5.85 -32.74
CA ASP A 488 18.53 4.82 -33.23
C ASP A 488 19.93 5.44 -33.27
N THR A 489 20.96 4.67 -32.95
CA THR A 489 22.36 5.17 -32.97
C THR A 489 22.71 5.90 -34.28
N LEU A 490 22.07 5.46 -35.36
CA LEU A 490 22.22 6.13 -36.67
C LEU A 490 21.58 7.54 -36.66
N GLN A 491 20.41 7.69 -36.06
CA GLN A 491 19.72 8.99 -35.96
C GLN A 491 20.41 9.92 -34.96
N GLU A 492 20.94 9.39 -33.87
CA GLU A 492 21.73 10.15 -32.88
C GLU A 492 22.99 10.70 -33.58
N ARG A 493 23.65 9.88 -34.41
CA ARG A 493 24.81 10.30 -35.23
C ARG A 493 24.44 11.39 -36.24
N GLU A 494 23.34 11.23 -36.97
CA GLU A 494 22.86 12.24 -37.92
C GLU A 494 22.48 13.56 -37.24
N MET A 495 21.87 13.49 -36.04
CA MET A 495 21.57 14.69 -35.24
C MET A 495 22.83 15.42 -34.82
N ILE A 496 23.86 14.70 -34.39
CA ILE A 496 25.14 15.29 -34.01
C ILE A 496 25.82 15.90 -35.24
N ILE A 497 25.76 15.23 -36.39
CA ILE A 497 26.35 15.75 -37.66
C ILE A 497 25.59 16.98 -38.13
N SER A 498 24.26 16.98 -38.14
CA SER A 498 23.44 18.12 -38.56
C SER A 498 23.51 19.32 -37.59
N HIS A 499 23.93 19.11 -36.34
CA HIS A 499 24.24 20.21 -35.42
C HIS A 499 25.32 21.14 -36.00
N PHE A 500 26.30 20.56 -36.69
CA PHE A 500 27.39 21.32 -37.31
C PHE A 500 26.99 22.13 -38.56
N ASP A 501 25.77 21.99 -39.04
CA ASP A 501 25.22 22.88 -40.08
C ASP A 501 24.89 24.28 -39.53
N LYS A 502 24.76 24.40 -38.21
CA LYS A 502 24.43 25.66 -37.53
C LYS A 502 25.49 26.10 -36.50
N TYR A 503 26.24 25.16 -35.94
CA TYR A 503 27.21 25.40 -34.87
C TYR A 503 28.57 24.79 -35.23
N SER A 504 29.65 25.42 -34.82
CA SER A 504 31.02 24.99 -35.17
C SER A 504 31.58 23.92 -34.20
N GLU A 505 31.02 23.80 -33.00
CA GLU A 505 31.50 22.91 -31.97
C GLU A 505 30.35 22.33 -31.13
N ILE A 506 30.61 21.18 -30.50
CA ILE A 506 29.68 20.57 -29.54
C ILE A 506 30.46 19.97 -28.34
N THR A 507 29.89 20.02 -27.14
CA THR A 507 30.43 19.39 -25.96
C THR A 507 29.74 18.06 -25.67
N ARG A 508 30.30 17.24 -24.77
CA ARG A 508 29.67 16.00 -24.29
C ARG A 508 28.30 16.28 -23.67
N GLU A 509 28.20 17.33 -22.87
CA GLU A 509 26.97 17.79 -22.25
C GLU A 509 25.96 18.24 -23.32
N GLY A 510 26.41 18.94 -24.33
CA GLY A 510 25.58 19.35 -25.49
C GLY A 510 25.03 18.15 -26.27
N VAL A 511 25.83 17.10 -26.48
CA VAL A 511 25.34 15.85 -27.09
C VAL A 511 24.35 15.14 -26.17
N ALA A 512 24.59 15.09 -24.87
CA ALA A 512 23.67 14.49 -23.94
C ALA A 512 22.30 15.21 -23.94
N GLU A 513 22.29 16.53 -24.06
CA GLU A 513 21.08 17.34 -24.17
C GLU A 513 20.41 17.18 -25.55
N LEU A 514 21.17 17.27 -26.63
CA LEU A 514 20.71 17.15 -28.01
C LEU A 514 20.04 15.79 -28.26
N CYS A 515 20.74 14.70 -27.91
CA CYS A 515 20.26 13.32 -28.08
C CYS A 515 19.42 12.82 -26.91
N ARG A 516 19.24 13.61 -25.84
CA ARG A 516 18.55 13.25 -24.60
C ARG A 516 19.02 11.91 -24.03
N CYS A 517 20.34 11.73 -23.99
CA CYS A 517 20.98 10.51 -23.53
C CYS A 517 21.84 10.75 -22.29
N THR A 518 22.34 9.67 -21.67
CA THR A 518 23.27 9.79 -20.53
C THR A 518 24.63 10.31 -20.98
N LEU A 519 25.38 10.99 -20.10
CA LEU A 519 26.74 11.46 -20.37
C LEU A 519 27.67 10.34 -20.83
N ASN A 520 27.49 9.12 -20.32
CA ASN A 520 28.30 7.96 -20.74
C ASN A 520 27.98 7.55 -22.19
N HIS A 521 26.71 7.57 -22.58
CA HIS A 521 26.28 7.28 -23.95
C HIS A 521 26.72 8.38 -24.91
N ALA A 522 26.59 9.65 -24.51
CA ALA A 522 27.11 10.78 -25.27
C ALA A 522 28.62 10.66 -25.50
N SER A 523 29.39 10.28 -24.49
CA SER A 523 30.83 10.04 -24.62
C SER A 523 31.15 8.90 -25.59
N TRP A 524 30.34 7.85 -25.59
CA TRP A 524 30.49 6.73 -26.51
C TRP A 524 30.19 7.14 -27.95
N LEU A 525 29.08 7.87 -28.20
CA LEU A 525 28.72 8.39 -29.53
C LEU A 525 29.82 9.30 -30.12
N LEU A 526 30.32 10.22 -29.29
CA LEU A 526 31.39 11.14 -29.72
C LEU A 526 32.69 10.40 -30.02
N ARG A 527 33.04 9.37 -29.26
CA ARG A 527 34.23 8.54 -29.52
C ARG A 527 34.09 7.80 -30.84
N GLN A 528 32.92 7.19 -31.10
CA GLN A 528 32.68 6.52 -32.38
C GLN A 528 32.78 7.48 -33.57
N LEU A 529 32.22 8.69 -33.45
CA LEU A 529 32.29 9.70 -34.51
C LEU A 529 33.72 10.21 -34.75
N VAL A 530 34.56 10.23 -33.73
CA VAL A 530 35.99 10.56 -33.85
C VAL A 530 36.75 9.40 -34.48
N GLU A 531 36.49 8.15 -34.08
CA GLU A 531 37.07 6.94 -34.65
C GLU A 531 36.74 6.78 -36.13
N ASP A 532 35.52 7.16 -36.53
CA ASP A 532 35.06 7.17 -37.93
C ASP A 532 35.57 8.38 -38.74
N GLY A 533 36.37 9.27 -38.13
CA GLY A 533 36.94 10.42 -38.78
C GLY A 533 35.91 11.55 -39.12
N VAL A 534 34.72 11.50 -38.51
CA VAL A 534 33.65 12.52 -38.75
C VAL A 534 33.87 13.74 -37.85
N LEU A 535 34.39 13.53 -36.66
CA LEU A 535 34.67 14.60 -35.69
C LEU A 535 36.12 14.58 -35.22
N VAL A 536 36.60 15.74 -34.78
CA VAL A 536 37.92 15.93 -34.18
C VAL A 536 37.76 16.44 -32.75
N LEU A 537 38.44 15.79 -31.79
CA LEU A 537 38.48 16.23 -30.42
C LEU A 537 39.48 17.39 -30.24
N ARG A 538 39.04 18.51 -29.66
CA ARG A 538 39.84 19.66 -29.29
C ARG A 538 39.86 19.83 -27.76
N GLY A 539 41.03 20.10 -27.22
CA GLY A 539 41.18 20.32 -25.75
C GLY A 539 41.35 19.05 -24.94
N LYS A 540 41.45 19.20 -23.61
CA LYS A 540 41.60 18.10 -22.66
C LYS A 540 40.73 18.34 -21.41
N GLY A 541 40.21 17.27 -20.81
CA GLY A 541 39.44 17.33 -19.56
C GLY A 541 38.09 18.01 -19.71
N ARG A 542 37.70 18.85 -18.73
CA ARG A 542 36.38 19.54 -18.71
C ARG A 542 36.17 20.53 -19.84
N GLY A 543 37.21 20.96 -20.53
CA GLY A 543 37.15 21.87 -21.67
C GLY A 543 37.17 21.16 -23.02
N SER A 544 36.98 19.85 -23.10
CA SER A 544 36.96 19.09 -24.35
C SER A 544 35.76 19.48 -25.22
N ARG A 545 36.03 19.81 -26.47
CA ARG A 545 35.06 20.14 -27.51
C ARG A 545 35.29 19.28 -28.74
N TYR A 546 34.25 19.08 -29.50
CA TYR A 546 34.30 18.30 -30.73
C TYR A 546 33.90 19.22 -31.89
N GLU A 547 34.65 19.13 -32.97
CA GLU A 547 34.48 19.89 -34.20
C GLU A 547 34.30 18.93 -35.38
N LYS A 548 33.69 19.36 -36.47
CA LYS A 548 33.60 18.55 -37.68
C LYS A 548 35.00 18.39 -38.29
N ALA A 549 35.36 17.16 -38.69
CA ALA A 549 36.67 16.83 -39.24
C ALA A 549 36.96 17.50 -40.57
#